data_e7988c9e0865e712f5b12fbdafad472b
#
_entry.id   e7988c9e0865e712f5b12fbdafad472b
#
_cell.length_a   1.000
_cell.length_b   1.000
_cell.length_c   1.000
_cell.angle_alpha   90.00
_cell.angle_beta   90.00
_cell.angle_gamma   90.00
#
_symmetry.space_group_name_H-M   'P 1'
#
loop_
_entity.id
_entity.type
_entity.pdbx_description
1 polymer ?
#
loop_
_entity_poly.entity_id
_entity_poly.type
_entity_poly.pdbx_seq_one_letter_code
_entity_poly.pdbx_strand_id
1 'polypeptide(L)'
;MSGTFGYELDPRRLTADERAEMRAQIAEFRKYYRVIQAGEYDRLTDACAGGLTAWQHTAADKGEALVCVVTPPVRANAPFATVYPRRLDPDAEYEVNGRERRTGAALMYGGLPVPQEAEDWRAAQFHLVRV
;
A
#
# COMPACT_ATOMS: atom_id res chain seq x y z
N MET A 1 0.53 2.07 -6.55
CA MET A 1 -0.20 1.34 -7.61
C MET A 1 -1.69 1.51 -7.36
N SER A 2 -2.39 2.18 -8.26
CA SER A 2 -3.86 2.28 -8.20
C SER A 2 -4.38 2.46 -9.62
N GLY A 3 -5.33 1.63 -10.04
CA GLY A 3 -5.87 1.64 -11.39
C GLY A 3 -5.06 0.83 -12.40
N THR A 4 -4.81 1.37 -13.59
CA THR A 4 -4.01 0.73 -14.64
C THR A 4 -2.51 0.96 -14.43
N PHE A 5 -1.70 0.02 -14.89
CA PHE A 5 -0.25 0.08 -14.80
C PHE A 5 0.37 -0.21 -16.17
N GLY A 6 1.28 0.65 -16.60
CA GLY A 6 1.99 0.49 -17.87
C GLY A 6 3.18 1.45 -17.96
N TYR A 7 4.04 1.21 -18.92
CA TYR A 7 5.19 2.04 -19.22
C TYR A 7 5.04 2.67 -20.62
N GLU A 8 5.21 3.97 -20.71
CA GLU A 8 5.27 4.71 -21.97
C GLU A 8 6.74 4.98 -22.32
N LEU A 9 7.44 3.96 -22.81
CA LEU A 9 8.85 4.05 -23.17
C LEU A 9 9.21 3.05 -24.28
N ASP A 10 10.34 3.30 -24.96
CA ASP A 10 10.87 2.37 -25.97
C ASP A 10 11.71 1.26 -25.27
N PRO A 11 11.24 0.01 -25.24
CA PRO A 11 11.93 -1.08 -24.54
C PRO A 11 13.29 -1.44 -25.17
N ARG A 12 13.57 -1.00 -26.39
CA ARG A 12 14.86 -1.23 -27.08
C ARG A 12 15.99 -0.39 -26.48
N ARG A 13 15.64 0.74 -25.84
CA ARG A 13 16.61 1.66 -25.23
C ARG A 13 16.97 1.33 -23.79
N LEU A 14 16.34 0.32 -23.21
CA LEU A 14 16.55 -0.09 -21.84
C LEU A 14 17.79 -0.99 -21.71
N THR A 15 18.51 -0.80 -20.64
CA THR A 15 19.56 -1.70 -20.16
C THR A 15 18.97 -3.04 -19.70
N ALA A 16 19.83 -4.02 -19.45
CA ALA A 16 19.41 -5.31 -18.91
C ALA A 16 18.82 -5.17 -17.50
N ASP A 17 19.41 -4.31 -16.68
CA ASP A 17 18.99 -4.08 -15.29
C ASP A 17 17.64 -3.36 -15.22
N GLU A 18 17.44 -2.31 -16.02
CA GLU A 18 16.15 -1.63 -16.12
C GLU A 18 15.03 -2.56 -16.59
N ARG A 19 15.32 -3.46 -17.56
CA ARG A 19 14.36 -4.48 -17.97
C ARG A 19 14.06 -5.50 -16.87
N ALA A 20 15.04 -5.84 -16.05
CA ALA A 20 14.84 -6.75 -14.92
C ALA A 20 13.96 -6.09 -13.85
N GLU A 21 14.22 -4.82 -13.53
CA GLU A 21 13.42 -4.04 -12.59
C GLU A 21 11.97 -3.89 -13.07
N MET A 22 11.75 -3.54 -14.34
CA MET A 22 10.41 -3.47 -14.91
C MET A 22 9.65 -4.80 -14.80
N ARG A 23 10.31 -5.93 -15.08
CA ARG A 23 9.67 -7.25 -14.92
C ARG A 23 9.26 -7.51 -13.48
N ALA A 24 10.09 -7.12 -12.51
CA ALA A 24 9.78 -7.26 -11.09
C ALA A 24 8.57 -6.39 -10.71
N GLN A 25 8.52 -5.14 -11.16
CA GLN A 25 7.41 -4.21 -10.91
C GLN A 25 6.10 -4.71 -11.55
N ILE A 26 6.15 -5.25 -12.78
CA ILE A 26 4.98 -5.85 -13.44
C ILE A 26 4.49 -7.07 -12.67
N ALA A 27 5.40 -7.93 -12.20
CA ALA A 27 5.04 -9.12 -11.43
C ALA A 27 4.38 -8.73 -10.10
N GLU A 28 4.89 -7.71 -9.44
CA GLU A 28 4.29 -7.20 -8.21
C GLU A 28 2.92 -6.59 -8.45
N PHE A 29 2.74 -5.78 -9.50
CA PHE A 29 1.42 -5.26 -9.86
C PHE A 29 0.41 -6.38 -10.13
N ARG A 30 0.84 -7.42 -10.87
CA ARG A 30 -0.02 -8.58 -11.17
C ARG A 30 -0.46 -9.33 -9.91
N LYS A 31 0.37 -9.39 -8.88
CA LYS A 31 0.04 -9.99 -7.58
C LYS A 31 -1.17 -9.31 -6.95
N TYR A 32 -1.25 -7.99 -7.05
CA TYR A 32 -2.32 -7.18 -6.45
C TYR A 32 -3.41 -6.77 -7.44
N TYR A 33 -3.30 -7.19 -8.71
CA TYR A 33 -4.20 -6.75 -9.78
C TYR A 33 -5.67 -6.92 -9.42
N ARG A 34 -6.03 -8.08 -8.86
CA ARG A 34 -7.41 -8.41 -8.54
C ARG A 34 -8.00 -7.47 -7.48
N VAL A 35 -7.30 -7.26 -6.38
CA VAL A 35 -7.77 -6.38 -5.32
C VAL A 35 -7.78 -4.91 -5.76
N ILE A 36 -6.85 -4.50 -6.63
CA ILE A 36 -6.82 -3.14 -7.18
C ILE A 36 -7.99 -2.89 -8.14
N GLN A 37 -8.31 -3.84 -9.02
CA GLN A 37 -9.30 -3.64 -10.08
C GLN A 37 -10.74 -3.93 -9.64
N ALA A 38 -10.93 -4.89 -8.75
CA ALA A 38 -12.25 -5.34 -8.31
C ALA A 38 -12.58 -4.96 -6.86
N GLY A 39 -11.61 -4.47 -6.11
CA GLY A 39 -11.79 -4.04 -4.72
C GLY A 39 -12.40 -2.65 -4.61
N GLU A 40 -12.98 -2.39 -3.45
CA GLU A 40 -13.45 -1.05 -3.09
C GLU A 40 -12.28 -0.14 -2.73
N TYR A 41 -12.30 1.08 -3.26
CA TYR A 41 -11.29 2.10 -3.00
C TYR A 41 -11.70 3.00 -1.84
N ASP A 42 -10.82 3.18 -0.87
CA ASP A 42 -10.96 4.16 0.22
C ASP A 42 -9.75 5.09 0.27
N ARG A 43 -10.00 6.39 0.31
CA ARG A 43 -8.98 7.36 0.69
C ARG A 43 -8.87 7.37 2.20
N LEU A 44 -7.67 7.10 2.73
CA LEU A 44 -7.43 7.01 4.17
C LEU A 44 -6.97 8.33 4.80
N THR A 45 -6.39 9.22 3.99
CA THR A 45 -5.90 10.54 4.44
C THR A 45 -6.40 11.66 3.56
N ASP A 46 -6.42 12.88 4.09
CA ASP A 46 -6.67 14.08 3.30
C ASP A 46 -5.38 14.53 2.61
N ALA A 47 -5.33 14.38 1.29
CA ALA A 47 -4.18 14.80 0.48
C ALA A 47 -3.92 16.32 0.51
N CYS A 48 -4.94 17.13 0.85
CA CYS A 48 -4.83 18.58 0.93
C CYS A 48 -4.28 19.08 2.27
N ALA A 49 -4.22 18.22 3.29
CA ALA A 49 -3.73 18.58 4.61
C ALA A 49 -2.18 18.62 4.74
N GLY A 50 -1.45 18.40 3.64
CA GLY A 50 0.01 18.51 3.59
C GLY A 50 0.78 17.42 4.34
N GLY A 51 0.12 16.34 4.71
CA GLY A 51 0.71 15.16 5.35
C GLY A 51 0.97 14.02 4.39
N LEU A 52 1.09 12.82 4.93
CA LEU A 52 1.20 11.62 4.11
C LEU A 52 -0.08 11.37 3.30
N THR A 53 0.06 10.78 2.13
CA THR A 53 -1.06 10.35 1.30
C THR A 53 -1.21 8.84 1.44
N ALA A 54 -2.41 8.38 1.82
CA ALA A 54 -2.70 6.96 1.95
C ALA A 54 -4.07 6.61 1.36
N TRP A 55 -4.13 5.44 0.75
CA TRP A 55 -5.35 4.86 0.19
C TRP A 55 -5.34 3.34 0.35
N GLN A 56 -6.49 2.75 0.19
CA GLN A 56 -6.71 1.32 0.35
C GLN A 56 -7.61 0.78 -0.75
N HIS A 57 -7.33 -0.43 -1.17
CA HIS A 57 -8.25 -1.28 -1.92
C HIS A 57 -8.62 -2.47 -1.06
N THR A 58 -9.90 -2.78 -0.93
CA THR A 58 -10.40 -3.90 -0.12
C THR A 58 -11.27 -4.82 -0.98
N ALA A 59 -10.98 -6.11 -0.98
CA ALA A 59 -11.82 -7.09 -1.65
C ALA A 59 -13.25 -7.10 -1.06
N ALA A 60 -14.25 -7.36 -1.89
CA ALA A 60 -15.66 -7.32 -1.49
C ALA A 60 -15.99 -8.28 -0.33
N ASP A 61 -15.31 -9.42 -0.27
CA ASP A 61 -15.43 -10.42 0.80
C ASP A 61 -14.59 -10.10 2.05
N LYS A 62 -13.89 -8.97 2.04
CA LYS A 62 -12.94 -8.54 3.09
C LYS A 62 -11.80 -9.54 3.34
N GLY A 63 -11.57 -10.46 2.40
CA GLY A 63 -10.50 -11.46 2.50
C GLY A 63 -9.11 -10.90 2.24
N GLU A 64 -9.03 -9.79 1.52
CA GLU A 64 -7.78 -9.16 1.12
C GLU A 64 -7.91 -7.65 1.11
N ALA A 65 -6.87 -6.95 1.56
CA ALA A 65 -6.76 -5.50 1.39
C ALA A 65 -5.32 -5.09 1.09
N LEU A 66 -5.17 -4.04 0.29
CA LEU A 66 -3.89 -3.41 -0.02
C LEU A 66 -3.94 -1.95 0.40
N VAL A 67 -3.13 -1.60 1.39
CA VAL A 67 -2.94 -0.22 1.86
C VAL A 67 -1.67 0.33 1.25
N CYS A 68 -1.77 1.45 0.56
CA CYS A 68 -0.64 2.16 -0.04
C CYS A 68 -0.45 3.51 0.65
N VAL A 69 0.81 3.86 0.89
CA VAL A 69 1.19 5.09 1.58
C VAL A 69 2.33 5.77 0.82
N VAL A 70 2.23 7.08 0.65
CA VAL A 70 3.33 7.93 0.16
C VAL A 70 3.61 8.97 1.22
N THR A 71 4.85 9.03 1.70
CA THR A 71 5.30 10.01 2.69
C THR A 71 5.72 11.32 2.01
N PRO A 72 5.51 12.48 2.68
CA PRO A 72 6.05 13.75 2.20
C PRO A 72 7.58 13.79 2.35
N PRO A 73 8.24 14.88 1.90
CA PRO A 73 9.66 15.09 2.16
C PRO A 73 10.00 15.01 3.65
N VAL A 74 11.17 14.47 3.93
CA VAL A 74 11.67 14.32 5.31
C VAL A 74 11.78 15.67 5.99
N ARG A 75 11.28 15.75 7.21
CA ARG A 75 11.43 16.94 8.07
C ARG A 75 12.10 16.52 9.38
N ALA A 76 12.95 17.40 9.91
CA ALA A 76 13.51 17.20 11.24
C ALA A 76 12.40 17.09 12.29
N ASN A 77 12.49 16.12 13.18
CA ASN A 77 11.53 15.86 14.24
C ASN A 77 10.08 15.58 13.75
N ALA A 78 9.93 14.99 12.56
CA ALA A 78 8.62 14.56 12.10
C ALA A 78 8.00 13.55 13.08
N PRO A 79 6.71 13.71 13.44
CA PRO A 79 6.04 12.77 14.31
C PRO A 79 5.89 11.40 13.62
N PHE A 80 5.79 10.34 14.42
CA PHE A 80 5.43 9.03 13.90
C PHE A 80 4.06 9.07 13.22
N ALA A 81 3.99 8.53 12.02
CA ALA A 81 2.76 8.46 11.27
C ALA A 81 2.12 7.07 11.41
N THR A 82 0.81 7.06 11.51
CA THR A 82 0.00 5.83 11.55
C THR A 82 -1.12 5.95 10.54
N VAL A 83 -1.37 4.88 9.79
CA VAL A 83 -2.47 4.78 8.84
C VAL A 83 -3.50 3.80 9.39
N TYR A 84 -4.76 4.16 9.31
CA TYR A 84 -5.87 3.36 9.83
C TYR A 84 -6.63 2.71 8.67
N PRO A 85 -6.46 1.39 8.46
CA PRO A 85 -7.24 0.65 7.48
C PRO A 85 -8.75 0.76 7.74
N ARG A 86 -9.54 0.52 6.70
CA ARG A 86 -11.00 0.55 6.77
C ARG A 86 -11.59 -0.74 6.20
N ARG A 87 -12.87 -0.96 6.45
CA ARG A 87 -13.68 -2.05 5.85
C ARG A 87 -13.15 -3.47 6.10
N LEU A 88 -12.26 -3.66 7.06
CA LEU A 88 -11.89 -5.00 7.49
C LEU A 88 -13.01 -5.64 8.32
N ASP A 89 -12.98 -6.96 8.44
CA ASP A 89 -13.81 -7.66 9.40
C ASP A 89 -13.16 -7.51 10.79
N PRO A 90 -13.82 -6.86 11.76
CA PRO A 90 -13.21 -6.58 13.06
C PRO A 90 -12.81 -7.84 13.83
N ASP A 91 -13.56 -8.92 13.65
CA ASP A 91 -13.39 -10.17 14.42
C ASP A 91 -12.45 -11.17 13.71
N ALA A 92 -12.12 -10.93 12.44
CA ALA A 92 -11.19 -11.79 11.71
C ALA A 92 -9.73 -11.42 11.99
N GLU A 93 -8.85 -12.41 11.87
CA GLU A 93 -7.40 -12.20 11.87
C GLU A 93 -6.89 -11.92 10.46
N TYR A 94 -5.95 -11.01 10.35
CA TYR A 94 -5.26 -10.65 9.12
C TYR A 94 -3.75 -10.78 9.28
N GLU A 95 -3.13 -11.42 8.31
CA GLU A 95 -1.69 -11.43 8.17
C GLU A 95 -1.23 -10.18 7.43
N VAL A 96 -0.30 -9.44 8.04
CA VAL A 96 0.25 -8.20 7.50
C VAL A 96 1.60 -8.50 6.84
N ASN A 97 1.69 -8.31 5.52
CA ASN A 97 2.90 -8.55 4.72
C ASN A 97 3.54 -9.94 4.91
N GLY A 98 2.75 -10.98 5.24
CA GLY A 98 3.25 -12.32 5.48
C GLY A 98 4.12 -12.47 6.74
N ARG A 99 4.01 -11.56 7.73
CA ARG A 99 4.91 -11.52 8.90
C ARG A 99 4.20 -11.56 10.23
N GLU A 100 3.24 -10.72 10.46
CA GLU A 100 2.54 -10.58 11.73
C GLU A 100 1.03 -10.77 11.55
N ARG A 101 0.36 -11.20 12.58
CA ARG A 101 -1.10 -11.33 12.60
C ARG A 101 -1.71 -10.36 13.58
N ARG A 102 -2.78 -9.72 13.15
CA ARG A 102 -3.58 -8.80 13.96
C ARG A 102 -5.06 -8.95 13.62
N THR A 103 -5.92 -8.72 14.59
CA THR A 103 -7.36 -8.66 14.31
C THR A 103 -7.70 -7.44 13.46
N GLY A 104 -8.77 -7.53 12.67
CA GLY A 104 -9.25 -6.38 11.88
C GLY A 104 -9.55 -5.18 12.78
N ALA A 105 -10.09 -5.40 13.98
CA ALA A 105 -10.29 -4.34 14.97
C ALA A 105 -8.96 -3.67 15.37
N ALA A 106 -7.92 -4.45 15.67
CA ALA A 106 -6.60 -3.91 16.01
C ALA A 106 -5.99 -3.10 14.87
N LEU A 107 -6.19 -3.53 13.62
CA LEU A 107 -5.73 -2.78 12.43
C LEU A 107 -6.51 -1.49 12.21
N MET A 108 -7.85 -1.53 12.33
CA MET A 108 -8.69 -0.37 12.07
C MET A 108 -8.60 0.70 13.17
N TYR A 109 -8.43 0.31 14.43
CA TYR A 109 -8.40 1.24 15.57
C TYR A 109 -6.99 1.52 16.09
N GLY A 110 -6.09 0.54 16.04
CA GLY A 110 -4.69 0.70 16.44
C GLY A 110 -3.80 1.21 15.29
N GLY A 111 -4.18 0.90 14.06
CA GLY A 111 -3.52 1.34 12.84
C GLY A 111 -2.23 0.60 12.51
N LEU A 112 -1.67 0.97 11.38
CA LEU A 112 -0.41 0.47 10.83
C LEU A 112 0.65 1.58 10.96
N PRO A 113 1.75 1.36 11.69
CA PRO A 113 2.83 2.32 11.76
C PRO A 113 3.50 2.45 10.39
N VAL A 114 3.63 3.68 9.90
CA VAL A 114 4.32 3.96 8.64
C VAL A 114 5.82 3.92 8.88
N PRO A 115 6.59 3.14 8.11
CA PRO A 115 8.04 3.13 8.24
C PRO A 115 8.62 4.54 8.08
N GLN A 116 9.48 4.94 9.01
CA GLN A 116 10.23 6.19 8.90
C GLN A 116 11.58 5.90 8.23
N GLU A 117 11.76 6.45 7.06
CA GLU A 117 13.01 6.38 6.31
C GLU A 117 13.55 7.77 6.08
N ALA A 118 14.89 7.89 6.01
CA ALA A 118 15.57 9.17 5.84
C ALA A 118 15.61 9.64 4.37
N GLU A 119 14.57 9.27 3.60
CA GLU A 119 14.46 9.60 2.18
C GLU A 119 13.11 10.26 1.87
N ASP A 120 13.16 11.24 0.99
CA ASP A 120 11.97 11.96 0.53
C ASP A 120 11.07 11.06 -0.35
N TRP A 121 9.76 11.29 -0.28
CA TRP A 121 8.76 10.69 -1.16
C TRP A 121 8.76 9.15 -1.18
N ARG A 122 8.97 8.53 -0.03
CA ARG A 122 8.94 7.07 0.07
C ARG A 122 7.54 6.53 -0.06
N ALA A 123 7.43 5.40 -0.73
CA ALA A 123 6.21 4.62 -0.83
C ALA A 123 6.32 3.36 0.05
N ALA A 124 5.27 3.07 0.81
CA ALA A 124 5.12 1.83 1.56
C ALA A 124 3.81 1.15 1.19
N GLN A 125 3.80 -0.17 1.28
CA GLN A 125 2.61 -0.99 1.04
C GLN A 125 2.41 -1.97 2.20
N PHE A 126 1.14 -2.14 2.59
CA PHE A 126 0.73 -3.17 3.53
C PHE A 126 -0.30 -4.06 2.85
N HIS A 127 0.07 -5.31 2.67
CA HIS A 127 -0.81 -6.34 2.15
C HIS A 127 -1.42 -7.10 3.32
N LEU A 128 -2.73 -7.05 3.43
CA LEU A 128 -3.52 -7.65 4.50
C LEU A 128 -4.29 -8.83 3.92
N VAL A 129 -4.09 -10.01 4.46
CA VAL A 129 -4.78 -11.23 4.03
C VAL A 129 -5.44 -11.88 5.23
N ARG A 130 -6.74 -12.10 5.14
CA ARG A 130 -7.50 -12.81 6.18
C ARG A 130 -7.06 -14.26 6.26
N VAL A 131 -6.78 -14.76 7.46
CA VAL A 131 -6.32 -16.10 7.77
C VAL A 131 -7.38 -16.90 8.55
#